data_5287bc3ad956b7da12fb8a114a2af5ae
#
_entry.id   5287bc3ad956b7da12fb8a114a2af5ae
#
_cell.length_a   1.000
_cell.length_b   1.000
_cell.length_c   1.000
_cell.angle_alpha   90.00
_cell.angle_beta   90.00
_cell.angle_gamma   90.00
#
_symmetry.space_group_name_H-M   'P 1'
#
loop_
_entity.id
_entity.type
_entity.pdbx_description
1 polymer ?
#
loop_
_entity_poly.entity_id
_entity_poly.type
_entity_poly.pdbx_seq_one_letter_code
_entity_poly.pdbx_strand_id
1 'polypeptide(L)'
;MNYNKQDLGETIKTLRKLHNISQEKLADRAELSQQQISRIELGLNTPKFETLIKLSEALHVSIDVIINTNNNGIDRRDLIILEKIKLLNEGNRNKVLGYIDALLDRRI
;
A
#
# COMPACT_ATOMS: atom_id res chain seq x y z
N MET A 1 -5.45 10.90 -15.35
CA MET A 1 -4.70 9.93 -14.58
C MET A 1 -4.79 8.57 -15.23
N ASN A 2 -3.65 7.96 -15.43
CA ASN A 2 -3.57 6.68 -16.09
C ASN A 2 -3.33 5.59 -15.06
N TYR A 3 -4.38 4.97 -14.58
CA TYR A 3 -4.21 3.83 -13.71
C TYR A 3 -5.30 2.80 -13.99
N ASN A 4 -4.99 1.57 -13.65
CA ASN A 4 -5.88 0.44 -13.81
C ASN A 4 -6.62 0.22 -12.50
N LYS A 5 -7.96 0.19 -12.54
CA LYS A 5 -8.75 0.07 -11.31
C LYS A 5 -8.57 -1.28 -10.62
N GLN A 6 -8.24 -2.34 -11.37
CA GLN A 6 -7.95 -3.64 -10.78
C GLN A 6 -6.63 -3.59 -10.00
N ASP A 7 -5.59 -2.99 -10.57
CA ASP A 7 -4.32 -2.82 -9.87
C ASP A 7 -4.45 -1.92 -8.66
N LEU A 8 -5.23 -0.86 -8.78
CA LEU A 8 -5.48 0.04 -7.66
C LEU A 8 -6.19 -0.69 -6.53
N GLY A 9 -7.22 -1.46 -6.86
CA GLY A 9 -7.96 -2.25 -5.86
C GLY A 9 -7.07 -3.26 -5.16
N GLU A 10 -6.20 -3.95 -5.91
CA GLU A 10 -5.27 -4.91 -5.34
C GLU A 10 -4.24 -4.22 -4.43
N THR A 11 -3.78 -3.05 -4.82
CA THR A 11 -2.84 -2.28 -4.00
C THR A 11 -3.49 -1.88 -2.67
N ILE A 12 -4.72 -1.39 -2.72
CA ILE A 12 -5.45 -1.01 -1.52
C ILE A 12 -5.65 -2.23 -0.61
N LYS A 13 -6.05 -3.35 -1.18
CA LYS A 13 -6.23 -4.60 -0.43
C LYS A 13 -4.91 -5.05 0.21
N THR A 14 -3.82 -4.98 -0.55
CA THR A 14 -2.48 -5.36 -0.07
C THR A 14 -2.09 -4.49 1.13
N LEU A 15 -2.23 -3.18 1.00
CA LEU A 15 -1.90 -2.24 2.07
C LEU A 15 -2.76 -2.48 3.30
N ARG A 16 -4.06 -2.71 3.09
CA ARG A 16 -4.98 -3.00 4.19
C ARG A 16 -4.53 -4.24 4.98
N LYS A 17 -4.21 -5.31 4.25
CA LYS A 17 -3.78 -6.55 4.88
C LYS A 17 -2.43 -6.41 5.58
N LEU A 18 -1.53 -5.63 5.03
CA LEU A 18 -0.25 -5.33 5.69
C LEU A 18 -0.45 -4.61 7.02
N HIS A 19 -1.47 -3.76 7.10
CA HIS A 19 -1.83 -3.07 8.33
C HIS A 19 -2.69 -3.95 9.24
N ASN A 20 -3.00 -5.16 8.81
CA ASN A 20 -3.73 -6.14 9.60
C ASN A 20 -5.11 -5.65 10.03
N ILE A 21 -5.81 -4.98 9.14
CA ILE A 21 -7.15 -4.46 9.40
C ILE A 21 -8.16 -5.05 8.42
N SER A 22 -9.41 -5.14 8.87
CA SER A 22 -10.52 -5.61 8.05
C SER A 22 -10.99 -4.51 7.08
N GLN A 23 -11.80 -4.91 6.11
CA GLN A 23 -12.48 -3.94 5.25
C GLN A 23 -13.34 -2.97 6.05
N GLU A 24 -14.04 -3.49 7.06
CA GLU A 24 -14.86 -2.67 7.95
C GLU A 24 -14.02 -1.62 8.67
N LYS A 25 -12.87 -2.02 9.18
CA LYS A 25 -11.97 -1.10 9.88
C LYS A 25 -11.42 -0.03 8.95
N LEU A 26 -11.03 -0.42 7.76
CA LEU A 26 -10.57 0.55 6.76
C LEU A 26 -11.69 1.52 6.41
N ALA A 27 -12.90 1.00 6.23
CA ALA A 27 -14.06 1.84 5.93
C ALA A 27 -14.28 2.89 7.03
N ASP A 28 -14.22 2.46 8.29
CA ASP A 28 -14.36 3.38 9.42
C ASP A 28 -13.29 4.47 9.39
N ARG A 29 -12.04 4.10 9.17
CA ARG A 29 -10.92 5.06 9.14
C ARG A 29 -11.03 6.02 7.98
N ALA A 30 -11.51 5.54 6.83
CA ALA A 30 -11.61 6.34 5.62
C ALA A 30 -12.95 7.05 5.49
N GLU A 31 -13.85 6.87 6.46
CA GLU A 31 -15.19 7.45 6.40
C GLU A 31 -15.94 7.03 5.13
N LEU A 32 -15.81 5.75 4.79
CA LEU A 32 -16.49 5.13 3.67
C LEU A 32 -17.31 3.96 4.17
N SER A 33 -18.22 3.45 3.34
CA SER A 33 -18.92 2.22 3.66
C SER A 33 -18.05 0.99 3.36
N GLN A 34 -18.31 -0.11 4.06
CA GLN A 34 -17.60 -1.35 3.76
C GLN A 34 -17.87 -1.80 2.33
N GLN A 35 -19.09 -1.57 1.85
CA GLN A 35 -19.45 -1.91 0.48
C GLN A 35 -18.58 -1.16 -0.53
N GLN A 36 -18.32 0.13 -0.28
CA GLN A 36 -17.43 0.91 -1.15
C GLN A 36 -16.03 0.33 -1.16
N ILE A 37 -15.50 -0.01 0.02
CA ILE A 37 -14.17 -0.63 0.12
C ILE A 37 -14.15 -1.94 -0.67
N SER A 38 -15.13 -2.80 -0.46
CA SER A 38 -15.21 -4.08 -1.14
C SER A 38 -15.22 -3.92 -2.65
N ARG A 39 -16.02 -3.00 -3.16
CA ARG A 39 -16.12 -2.76 -4.61
C ARG A 39 -14.82 -2.19 -5.19
N ILE A 40 -14.16 -1.32 -4.45
CA ILE A 40 -12.86 -0.77 -4.87
C ILE A 40 -11.82 -1.88 -4.92
N GLU A 41 -11.74 -2.71 -3.89
CA GLU A 41 -10.77 -3.81 -3.83
C GLU A 41 -10.99 -4.84 -4.93
N LEU A 42 -12.24 -5.03 -5.36
CA LEU A 42 -12.55 -5.93 -6.46
C LEU A 42 -12.34 -5.31 -7.84
N GLY A 43 -11.99 -4.04 -7.90
CA GLY A 43 -11.80 -3.35 -9.17
C GLY A 43 -13.09 -3.00 -9.89
N LEU A 44 -14.21 -2.98 -9.18
CA LEU A 44 -15.52 -2.70 -9.77
C LEU A 44 -15.81 -1.21 -9.88
N ASN A 45 -15.20 -0.42 -9.00
CA ASN A 45 -15.39 1.04 -8.99
C ASN A 45 -14.06 1.73 -9.14
N THR A 46 -14.08 2.85 -9.86
CA THR A 46 -12.94 3.77 -9.92
C THR A 46 -13.17 4.84 -8.85
N PRO A 47 -12.32 4.90 -7.82
CA PRO A 47 -12.52 5.90 -6.76
C PRO A 47 -12.35 7.31 -7.29
N LYS A 48 -13.13 8.22 -6.75
CA LYS A 48 -12.95 9.66 -7.00
C LYS A 48 -11.73 10.14 -6.23
N PHE A 49 -11.22 11.30 -6.62
CA PHE A 49 -10.03 11.86 -5.97
C PHE A 49 -10.23 12.02 -4.46
N GLU A 50 -11.39 12.49 -4.04
CA GLU A 50 -11.70 12.61 -2.60
C GLU A 50 -11.60 11.27 -1.87
N THR A 51 -12.07 10.20 -2.51
CA THR A 51 -12.00 8.87 -1.95
C THR A 51 -10.53 8.40 -1.85
N LEU A 52 -9.73 8.72 -2.85
CA LEU A 52 -8.29 8.39 -2.83
C LEU A 52 -7.58 9.12 -1.69
N ILE A 53 -7.93 10.37 -1.44
CA ILE A 53 -7.35 11.12 -0.32
C ILE A 53 -7.68 10.42 0.99
N LYS A 54 -8.93 10.04 1.19
CA LYS A 54 -9.37 9.36 2.43
C LYS A 54 -8.65 8.03 2.62
N LEU A 55 -8.49 7.26 1.54
CA LEU A 55 -7.79 5.99 1.60
C LEU A 55 -6.30 6.18 1.89
N SER A 56 -5.67 7.15 1.27
CA SER A 56 -4.25 7.42 1.50
C SER A 56 -4.00 7.79 2.95
N GLU A 57 -4.85 8.62 3.52
CA GLU A 57 -4.74 9.00 4.93
C GLU A 57 -4.98 7.81 5.85
N ALA A 58 -6.00 7.02 5.57
CA ALA A 58 -6.34 5.86 6.39
C ALA A 58 -5.24 4.78 6.35
N LEU A 59 -4.54 4.65 5.24
CA LEU A 59 -3.49 3.66 5.04
C LEU A 59 -2.09 4.22 5.27
N HIS A 60 -1.96 5.52 5.54
CA HIS A 60 -0.68 6.17 5.79
C HIS A 60 0.31 6.04 4.62
N VAL A 61 -0.20 6.16 3.41
CA VAL A 61 0.62 6.15 2.20
C VAL A 61 0.21 7.33 1.33
N SER A 62 1.07 7.71 0.40
CA SER A 62 0.73 8.78 -0.54
C SER A 62 -0.23 8.28 -1.61
N ILE A 63 -0.97 9.21 -2.20
CA ILE A 63 -1.83 8.90 -3.34
C ILE A 63 -0.99 8.35 -4.49
N ASP A 64 0.21 8.90 -4.70
CA ASP A 64 1.13 8.42 -5.74
C ASP A 64 1.43 6.94 -5.60
N VAL A 65 1.66 6.48 -4.38
CA VAL A 65 1.92 5.06 -4.12
C VAL A 65 0.71 4.23 -4.54
N ILE A 66 -0.49 4.67 -4.18
CA ILE A 66 -1.71 3.93 -4.51
C ILE A 66 -1.92 3.86 -6.02
N ILE A 67 -1.73 4.99 -6.72
CA ILE A 67 -2.03 5.11 -8.14
C ILE A 67 -0.96 4.45 -9.00
N ASN A 68 0.32 4.64 -8.66
CA ASN A 68 1.42 4.28 -9.53
C ASN A 68 1.99 2.88 -9.29
N THR A 69 1.57 2.20 -8.25
CA THR A 69 2.02 0.82 -8.04
C THR A 69 1.56 -0.04 -9.22
N ASN A 70 2.49 -0.73 -9.83
CA ASN A 70 2.34 -1.55 -11.04
C ASN A 70 2.06 -0.77 -12.33
N ASN A 71 2.05 0.56 -12.28
CA ASN A 71 1.88 1.37 -13.49
C ASN A 71 3.21 1.96 -13.94
N ASN A 72 3.64 3.03 -13.28
CA ASN A 72 4.85 3.75 -13.65
C ASN A 72 5.86 3.84 -12.52
N GLY A 73 5.58 3.21 -11.43
CA GLY A 73 6.40 3.37 -10.27
C GLY A 73 6.85 2.04 -9.74
N ILE A 74 6.59 1.86 -8.48
CA ILE A 74 7.06 0.70 -7.74
C ILE A 74 6.22 -0.54 -8.08
N ASP A 75 6.89 -1.69 -8.19
CA ASP A 75 6.25 -2.99 -8.28
C ASP A 75 5.55 -3.30 -6.95
N ARG A 76 4.43 -4.03 -7.00
CA ARG A 76 3.69 -4.35 -5.77
C ARG A 76 4.52 -5.15 -4.77
N ARG A 77 5.39 -6.04 -5.26
CA ARG A 77 6.28 -6.79 -4.35
C ARG A 77 7.24 -5.87 -3.64
N ASP A 78 7.76 -4.87 -4.35
CA ASP A 78 8.67 -3.89 -3.75
C ASP A 78 7.92 -3.02 -2.75
N LEU A 79 6.67 -2.68 -3.04
CA LEU A 79 5.82 -1.95 -2.10
C LEU A 79 5.62 -2.75 -0.81
N ILE A 80 5.36 -4.04 -0.93
CA ILE A 80 5.19 -4.92 0.24
C ILE A 80 6.45 -4.91 1.10
N ILE A 81 7.61 -5.05 0.46
CA ILE A 81 8.90 -5.03 1.16
C ILE A 81 9.08 -3.70 1.90
N LEU A 82 8.85 -2.60 1.21
CA LEU A 82 9.01 -1.27 1.78
C LEU A 82 8.07 -1.07 2.99
N GLU A 83 6.81 -1.45 2.84
CA GLU A 83 5.85 -1.26 3.92
C GLU A 83 6.17 -2.15 5.12
N LYS A 84 6.65 -3.36 4.90
CA LYS A 84 7.09 -4.23 5.99
C LYS A 84 8.28 -3.64 6.72
N ILE A 85 9.22 -3.06 5.99
CA ILE A 85 10.39 -2.42 6.61
C ILE A 85 9.93 -1.24 7.48
N LYS A 86 8.95 -0.48 7.03
CA LYS A 86 8.42 0.65 7.81
C LYS A 86 7.81 0.21 9.14
N LEU A 87 7.32 -1.01 9.23
CA LEU A 87 6.73 -1.54 10.46
C LEU A 87 7.78 -1.99 11.49
N LEU A 88 9.03 -2.08 11.09
CA LEU A 88 10.11 -2.49 11.97
C LEU A 88 10.61 -1.31 12.80
N ASN A 89 11.11 -1.60 14.01
CA ASN A 89 11.82 -0.59 14.79
C ASN A 89 13.17 -0.29 14.15
N GLU A 90 13.84 0.77 14.62
CA GLU A 90 15.09 1.21 14.02
C GLU A 90 16.18 0.14 14.08
N GLY A 91 16.30 -0.55 15.21
CA GLY A 91 17.30 -1.60 15.35
C GLY A 91 17.11 -2.72 14.34
N ASN A 92 15.86 -3.14 14.14
CA ASN A 92 15.56 -4.20 13.18
C ASN A 92 15.71 -3.72 11.74
N ARG A 93 15.40 -2.46 11.46
CA ARG A 93 15.66 -1.88 10.13
C ARG A 93 17.14 -1.96 9.79
N ASN A 94 18.00 -1.65 10.76
CA ASN A 94 19.45 -1.70 10.56
C ASN A 94 19.92 -3.12 10.29
N LYS A 95 19.34 -4.12 10.96
CA LYS A 95 19.64 -5.54 10.69
C LYS A 95 19.26 -5.93 9.26
N VAL A 96 18.08 -5.49 8.81
CA VAL A 96 17.63 -5.77 7.45
C VAL A 96 18.57 -5.12 6.45
N LEU A 97 18.95 -3.87 6.68
CA LEU A 97 19.89 -3.17 5.79
C LEU A 97 21.22 -3.91 5.72
N GLY A 98 21.74 -4.35 6.85
CA GLY A 98 22.98 -5.12 6.88
C GLY A 98 22.86 -6.42 6.09
N TYR A 99 21.72 -7.10 6.18
CA TYR A 99 21.49 -8.33 5.44
C TYR A 99 21.43 -8.07 3.94
N ILE A 100 20.75 -6.99 3.54
CA ILE A 100 20.68 -6.59 2.13
C ILE A 100 22.07 -6.30 1.60
N ASP A 101 22.87 -5.56 2.35
CA ASP A 101 24.24 -5.24 1.96
C ASP A 101 25.07 -6.52 1.77
N ALA A 102 24.91 -7.48 2.67
CA ALA A 102 25.60 -8.78 2.57
C ALA A 102 25.20 -9.53 1.31
N LEU A 103 23.89 -9.53 0.98
CA LEU A 103 23.40 -10.20 -0.22
C LEU A 103 23.90 -9.53 -1.49
N LEU A 104 24.06 -8.22 -1.47
CA LEU A 104 24.60 -7.49 -2.60
C LEU A 104 26.10 -7.64 -2.74
N ASP A 105 26.75 -8.24 -1.76
CA ASP A 105 28.20 -8.39 -1.72
C ASP A 105 28.91 -7.03 -1.87
N ARG A 106 28.45 -6.06 -1.10
CA ARG A 106 29.05 -4.73 -1.13
C ARG A 106 30.20 -4.65 -0.16
N ARG A 107 31.34 -4.26 -0.66
CA ARG A 107 32.55 -4.09 0.11
C ARG A 107 32.78 -2.62 0.39
N ILE A 108 31.93 -2.10 1.13
CA ILE A 108 31.99 -0.66 1.35
C ILE A 108 32.79 -0.34 2.59
#